data_47588466a543176973e66d27f2aea02c
#
_entry.id   47588466a543176973e66d27f2aea02c
#
_cell.length_a   1.000
_cell.length_b   1.000
_cell.length_c   1.000
_cell.angle_alpha   90.00
_cell.angle_beta   90.00
_cell.angle_gamma   90.00
#
_symmetry.space_group_name_H-M   'P 1'
#
loop_
_entity.id
_entity.type
_entity.pdbx_description
1 polymer ?
#
loop_
_entity_poly.entity_id
_entity_poly.type
_entity_poly.pdbx_seq_one_letter_code
_entity_poly.pdbx_strand_id
1 'polypeptide(L)'
;MSQYILRLDDASDYMDVKKWQRMEELLDQYGIKPLVGVIPGNLDSSLTDTYEQDPEFWGKTARWKEKGWELALHGCYHKYTTKEGGINPVNQRSEFAGVPLDKQKEMIRHGVDVLKGHDIEPKVFFCSFTYI
;
A
#
# COMPACT_ATOMS: atom_id res chain seq x y z
N MET A 1 23.52 13.15 12.79
CA MET A 1 23.40 11.75 12.32
C MET A 1 22.24 11.66 11.32
N SER A 2 22.45 11.08 10.17
CA SER A 2 21.38 10.92 9.17
C SER A 2 20.41 9.82 9.61
N GLN A 3 19.12 10.08 9.43
CA GLN A 3 18.06 9.08 9.64
C GLN A 3 17.48 8.69 8.29
N TYR A 4 17.22 7.41 8.09
CA TYR A 4 16.67 6.87 6.86
C TYR A 4 15.40 6.10 7.18
N ILE A 5 14.40 6.25 6.31
CA ILE A 5 13.18 5.44 6.32
C ILE A 5 13.18 4.59 5.06
N LEU A 6 13.10 3.28 5.23
CA LEU A 6 12.86 2.38 4.12
C LEU A 6 11.35 2.25 3.92
N ARG A 7 10.87 2.52 2.72
CA ARG A 7 9.47 2.34 2.33
C ARG A 7 9.37 1.21 1.31
N LEU A 8 8.42 0.30 1.54
CA LEU A 8 8.02 -0.75 0.60
C LEU A 8 6.59 -0.47 0.17
N ASP A 9 6.35 -0.42 -1.13
CA ASP A 9 5.05 -0.12 -1.70
C ASP A 9 4.36 -1.41 -2.21
N ASP A 10 3.07 -1.32 -2.51
CA ASP A 10 2.27 -2.32 -3.22
C ASP A 10 2.04 -3.64 -2.48
N ALA A 11 2.07 -3.65 -1.15
CA ALA A 11 1.66 -4.82 -0.39
C ALA A 11 0.15 -5.05 -0.51
N SER A 12 -0.23 -6.21 -1.02
CA SER A 12 -1.63 -6.62 -1.13
C SER A 12 -1.74 -8.15 -1.19
N ASP A 13 -2.96 -8.64 -1.16
CA ASP A 13 -3.25 -10.05 -1.39
C ASP A 13 -2.91 -10.53 -2.83
N TYR A 14 -2.61 -9.61 -3.75
CA TYR A 14 -2.04 -9.89 -5.07
C TYR A 14 -0.63 -9.30 -5.17
N MET A 15 0.36 -10.03 -4.70
CA MET A 15 1.76 -9.59 -4.73
C MET A 15 2.70 -10.77 -5.01
N ASP A 16 3.95 -10.50 -5.40
CA ASP A 16 4.98 -11.53 -5.52
C ASP A 16 5.40 -12.03 -4.12
N VAL A 17 4.68 -13.03 -3.62
CA VAL A 17 4.87 -13.58 -2.27
C VAL A 17 6.31 -14.01 -2.02
N LYS A 18 6.99 -14.59 -3.05
CA LYS A 18 8.37 -15.06 -2.88
C LYS A 18 9.36 -13.91 -2.74
N LYS A 19 9.19 -12.83 -3.53
CA LYS A 19 10.03 -11.63 -3.39
C LYS A 19 9.78 -10.92 -2.07
N TRP A 20 8.52 -10.80 -1.65
CA TRP A 20 8.18 -10.22 -0.36
C TRP A 20 8.78 -11.01 0.81
N GLN A 21 8.70 -12.33 0.77
CA GLN A 21 9.33 -13.19 1.78
C GLN A 21 10.86 -12.99 1.85
N ARG A 22 11.53 -12.98 0.70
CA ARG A 22 12.98 -12.73 0.65
C ARG A 22 13.35 -11.35 1.17
N MET A 23 12.54 -10.33 0.86
CA MET A 23 12.76 -8.98 1.40
C MET A 23 12.57 -8.96 2.91
N GLU A 24 11.51 -9.60 3.42
CA GLU A 24 11.27 -9.73 4.87
C GLU A 24 12.45 -10.39 5.58
N GLU A 25 12.94 -11.51 5.08
CA GLU A 25 14.12 -12.22 5.64
C GLU A 25 15.36 -11.30 5.67
N LEU A 26 15.60 -10.55 4.59
CA LEU A 26 16.72 -9.62 4.52
C LEU A 26 16.57 -8.49 5.55
N LEU A 27 15.40 -7.89 5.67
CA LEU A 27 15.14 -6.81 6.62
C LEU A 27 15.25 -7.30 8.07
N ASP A 28 14.77 -8.50 8.36
CA ASP A 28 14.90 -9.13 9.67
C ASP A 28 16.37 -9.38 10.02
N GLN A 29 17.17 -9.86 9.07
CA GLN A 29 18.62 -10.07 9.27
C GLN A 29 19.35 -8.78 9.67
N TYR A 30 18.96 -7.64 9.14
CA TYR A 30 19.57 -6.34 9.46
C TYR A 30 18.82 -5.54 10.52
N GLY A 31 17.76 -6.06 11.11
CA GLY A 31 16.95 -5.38 12.12
C GLY A 31 16.24 -4.12 11.59
N ILE A 32 15.98 -4.06 10.28
CA ILE A 32 15.33 -2.92 9.63
C ILE A 32 13.81 -3.07 9.70
N LYS A 33 13.14 -2.03 10.16
CA LYS A 33 11.68 -1.96 10.25
C LYS A 33 11.16 -0.96 9.22
N PRO A 34 10.61 -1.43 8.09
CA PRO A 34 10.15 -0.55 7.03
C PRO A 34 8.80 0.09 7.33
N LEU A 35 8.47 1.13 6.56
CA LEU A 35 7.12 1.60 6.33
C LEU A 35 6.56 0.82 5.12
N VAL A 36 5.46 0.11 5.28
CA VAL A 36 4.85 -0.71 4.23
C VAL A 36 3.54 -0.10 3.79
N GLY A 37 3.43 0.20 2.50
CA GLY A 37 2.20 0.64 1.87
C GLY A 37 1.30 -0.54 1.54
N VAL A 38 0.17 -0.62 2.23
CA VAL A 38 -0.84 -1.67 2.06
C VAL A 38 -1.98 -1.15 1.19
N ILE A 39 -2.28 -1.88 0.13
CA ILE A 39 -3.44 -1.64 -0.73
C ILE A 39 -4.63 -2.41 -0.16
N PRO A 40 -5.67 -1.73 0.36
CA PRO A 40 -6.76 -2.42 1.06
C PRO A 40 -7.68 -3.23 0.16
N GLY A 41 -7.82 -2.84 -1.11
CA GLY A 41 -8.68 -3.54 -2.06
C GLY A 41 -8.11 -3.47 -3.47
N ASN A 42 -7.08 -4.24 -3.74
CA ASN A 42 -6.33 -4.18 -4.99
C ASN A 42 -7.20 -4.57 -6.21
N LEU A 43 -7.38 -3.62 -7.13
CA LEU A 43 -8.05 -3.79 -8.43
C LEU A 43 -7.12 -3.47 -9.60
N ASP A 44 -5.82 -3.42 -9.37
CA ASP A 44 -4.82 -3.21 -10.41
C ASP A 44 -4.63 -4.49 -11.21
N SER A 45 -5.06 -4.48 -12.48
CA SER A 45 -4.94 -5.65 -13.36
C SER A 45 -3.49 -6.06 -13.60
N SER A 46 -2.53 -5.15 -13.49
CA SER A 46 -1.10 -5.50 -13.60
C SER A 46 -0.63 -6.41 -12.47
N LEU A 47 -1.30 -6.38 -11.33
CA LEU A 47 -1.03 -7.24 -10.18
C LEU A 47 -2.00 -8.43 -10.13
N THR A 48 -3.32 -8.18 -10.24
CA THR A 48 -4.33 -9.23 -10.11
C THR A 48 -4.31 -10.26 -11.24
N ASP A 49 -3.86 -9.87 -12.43
CA ASP A 49 -3.71 -10.79 -13.58
C ASP A 49 -2.34 -11.50 -13.58
N THR A 50 -1.38 -11.01 -12.76
CA THR A 50 -0.02 -11.54 -12.70
C THR A 50 0.19 -12.49 -11.53
N TYR A 51 -0.43 -12.22 -10.40
CA TYR A 51 -0.24 -12.97 -9.15
C TYR A 51 -1.54 -13.62 -8.70
N GLU A 52 -1.43 -14.80 -8.13
CA GLU A 52 -2.55 -15.46 -7.46
C GLU A 52 -2.87 -14.73 -6.14
N GLN A 53 -4.16 -14.72 -5.77
CA GLN A 53 -4.58 -14.17 -4.49
C GLN A 53 -3.99 -14.97 -3.33
N ASP A 54 -3.31 -14.29 -2.43
CA ASP A 54 -2.72 -14.89 -1.22
C ASP A 54 -3.72 -14.83 -0.06
N PRO A 55 -4.32 -15.97 0.34
CA PRO A 55 -5.27 -16.00 1.44
C PRO A 55 -4.63 -15.70 2.80
N GLU A 56 -3.30 -15.81 2.91
CA GLU A 56 -2.55 -15.56 4.13
C GLU A 56 -2.04 -14.11 4.26
N PHE A 57 -2.39 -13.23 3.31
CA PHE A 57 -1.89 -11.86 3.28
C PHE A 57 -2.12 -11.10 4.59
N TRP A 58 -3.34 -11.13 5.12
CA TRP A 58 -3.65 -10.42 6.35
C TRP A 58 -2.97 -11.02 7.59
N GLY A 59 -2.69 -12.31 7.57
CA GLY A 59 -1.83 -12.95 8.57
C GLY A 59 -0.38 -12.45 8.50
N LYS A 60 0.14 -12.18 7.29
CA LYS A 60 1.46 -11.57 7.10
C LYS A 60 1.50 -10.14 7.64
N THR A 61 0.50 -9.32 7.36
CA THR A 61 0.44 -7.95 7.88
C THR A 61 0.40 -7.93 9.42
N ALA A 62 -0.31 -8.87 10.05
CA ALA A 62 -0.32 -9.00 11.50
C ALA A 62 1.09 -9.30 12.05
N ARG A 63 1.83 -10.23 11.43
CA ARG A 63 3.22 -10.52 11.83
C ARG A 63 4.16 -9.33 11.62
N TRP A 64 4.02 -8.58 10.53
CA TRP A 64 4.81 -7.38 10.28
C TRP A 64 4.57 -6.33 11.38
N LYS A 65 3.31 -6.12 11.76
CA LYS A 65 2.95 -5.23 12.86
C LYS A 65 3.59 -5.67 14.19
N GLU A 66 3.54 -6.98 14.52
CA GLU A 66 4.18 -7.53 15.73
C GLU A 66 5.69 -7.32 15.75
N LYS A 67 6.35 -7.36 14.60
CA LYS A 67 7.78 -7.03 14.45
C LYS A 67 8.07 -5.53 14.60
N GLY A 68 7.05 -4.68 14.65
CA GLY A 68 7.16 -3.23 14.73
C GLY A 68 7.32 -2.54 13.38
N TRP A 69 6.94 -3.17 12.28
CA TRP A 69 6.82 -2.50 10.99
C TRP A 69 5.64 -1.54 11.00
N GLU A 70 5.77 -0.38 10.37
CA GLU A 70 4.66 0.56 10.24
C GLU A 70 3.87 0.24 8.98
N LEU A 71 2.55 0.10 9.12
CA LEU A 71 1.66 -0.21 8.00
C LEU A 71 0.87 1.04 7.64
N ALA A 72 1.04 1.51 6.41
CA ALA A 72 0.42 2.70 5.85
C ALA A 72 -0.72 2.33 4.89
N LEU A 73 -1.67 3.22 4.74
CA LEU A 73 -2.65 3.14 3.67
C LEU A 73 -2.02 3.59 2.35
N HIS A 74 -1.99 2.71 1.36
CA HIS A 74 -1.47 2.98 0.01
C HIS A 74 -2.59 2.99 -1.02
N GLY A 75 -3.04 4.21 -1.36
CA GLY A 75 -4.20 4.38 -2.19
C GLY A 75 -5.46 3.75 -1.57
N CYS A 76 -6.34 3.24 -2.42
CA CYS A 76 -7.49 2.45 -2.02
C CYS A 76 -7.61 1.17 -2.85
N TYR A 77 -7.64 1.32 -4.17
CA TYR A 77 -7.82 0.23 -5.13
C TYR A 77 -6.59 0.00 -6.01
N HIS A 78 -5.60 0.86 -5.93
CA HIS A 78 -4.41 0.88 -6.80
C HIS A 78 -4.79 0.85 -8.29
N LYS A 79 -5.78 1.65 -8.67
CA LYS A 79 -6.34 1.68 -10.02
C LYS A 79 -6.45 3.11 -10.52
N TYR A 80 -6.09 3.31 -11.80
CA TYR A 80 -6.32 4.60 -12.45
C TYR A 80 -7.80 4.90 -12.58
N THR A 81 -8.26 5.96 -11.93
CA THR A 81 -9.65 6.42 -11.98
C THR A 81 -9.81 7.68 -12.82
N THR A 82 -8.72 8.42 -13.03
CA THR A 82 -8.72 9.68 -13.78
C THR A 82 -7.58 9.74 -14.80
N LYS A 83 -7.69 10.73 -15.71
CA LYS A 83 -6.63 11.09 -16.65
C LYS A 83 -5.81 12.30 -16.16
N GLU A 84 -5.92 12.62 -14.88
CA GLU A 84 -5.20 13.71 -14.23
C GLU A 84 -3.98 13.17 -13.48
N GLY A 85 -2.81 13.72 -13.73
CA GLY A 85 -1.56 13.24 -13.11
C GLY A 85 -1.19 13.93 -11.79
N GLY A 86 -1.95 14.96 -11.37
CA GLY A 86 -1.64 15.74 -10.17
C GLY A 86 -0.53 16.78 -10.39
N ILE A 87 0.01 17.31 -9.29
CA ILE A 87 0.97 18.43 -9.31
C ILE A 87 2.36 18.01 -9.80
N ASN A 88 2.77 16.78 -9.47
CA ASN A 88 4.05 16.21 -9.90
C ASN A 88 3.82 14.83 -10.54
N PRO A 89 3.36 14.79 -11.79
CA PRO A 89 2.95 13.56 -12.42
C PRO A 89 4.15 12.70 -12.82
N VAL A 90 4.31 11.57 -12.16
CA VAL A 90 5.12 10.45 -12.67
C VAL A 90 4.37 9.77 -13.82
N ASN A 91 3.03 9.82 -13.79
CA ASN A 91 2.12 9.34 -14.81
C ASN A 91 1.02 10.39 -15.06
N GLN A 92 0.46 10.41 -16.27
CA GLN A 92 -0.68 11.28 -16.62
C GLN A 92 -2.03 10.75 -16.13
N ARG A 93 -2.03 9.68 -15.35
CA ARG A 93 -3.21 9.07 -14.74
C ARG A 93 -2.97 8.88 -13.26
N SER A 94 -4.03 8.94 -12.48
CA SER A 94 -3.96 8.71 -11.04
C SER A 94 -5.19 8.02 -10.48
N GLU A 95 -5.10 7.63 -9.23
CA GLU A 95 -6.24 7.14 -8.46
C GLU A 95 -7.02 8.30 -7.81
N PHE A 96 -6.36 9.39 -7.42
CA PHE A 96 -6.95 10.47 -6.63
C PHE A 96 -6.99 11.83 -7.32
N ALA A 97 -5.95 12.20 -8.10
CA ALA A 97 -5.91 13.52 -8.72
C ALA A 97 -7.08 13.71 -9.70
N GLY A 98 -7.77 14.83 -9.61
CA GLY A 98 -8.95 15.12 -10.41
C GLY A 98 -10.26 14.44 -9.94
N VAL A 99 -10.19 13.58 -8.94
CA VAL A 99 -11.40 13.02 -8.30
C VAL A 99 -12.02 14.08 -7.38
N PRO A 100 -13.36 14.28 -7.39
CA PRO A 100 -14.03 15.19 -6.47
C PRO A 100 -13.68 14.89 -5.01
N LEU A 101 -13.48 15.94 -4.20
CA LEU A 101 -13.00 15.81 -2.82
C LEU A 101 -13.84 14.85 -1.96
N ASP A 102 -15.17 14.90 -2.11
CA ASP A 102 -16.03 14.00 -1.32
C ASP A 102 -15.82 12.53 -1.67
N LYS A 103 -15.56 12.24 -2.95
CA LYS A 103 -15.19 10.89 -3.40
C LYS A 103 -13.81 10.46 -2.91
N GLN A 104 -12.83 11.35 -2.91
CA GLN A 104 -11.52 11.06 -2.30
C GLN A 104 -11.67 10.72 -0.82
N LYS A 105 -12.48 11.47 -0.07
CA LYS A 105 -12.76 11.19 1.34
C LYS A 105 -13.44 9.83 1.54
N GLU A 106 -14.42 9.48 0.70
CA GLU A 106 -15.08 8.16 0.74
C GLU A 106 -14.07 7.03 0.51
N MET A 107 -13.22 7.17 -0.51
CA MET A 107 -12.19 6.17 -0.82
C MET A 107 -11.20 5.99 0.34
N ILE A 108 -10.70 7.07 0.91
CA ILE A 108 -9.77 7.02 2.04
C ILE A 108 -10.44 6.39 3.27
N ARG A 109 -11.68 6.78 3.59
CA ARG A 109 -12.43 6.17 4.70
C ARG A 109 -12.61 4.67 4.48
N HIS A 110 -13.02 4.26 3.28
CA HIS A 110 -13.16 2.85 2.94
C HIS A 110 -11.85 2.09 3.14
N GLY A 111 -10.73 2.62 2.64
CA GLY A 111 -9.42 2.02 2.83
C GLY A 111 -9.02 1.89 4.30
N VAL A 112 -9.25 2.94 5.09
CA VAL A 112 -9.03 2.93 6.55
C VAL A 112 -9.90 1.87 7.23
N ASP A 113 -11.18 1.77 6.87
CA ASP A 113 -12.11 0.81 7.47
C ASP A 113 -11.72 -0.63 7.16
N VAL A 114 -11.26 -0.90 5.93
CA VAL A 114 -10.72 -2.23 5.58
C VAL A 114 -9.50 -2.56 6.44
N LEU A 115 -8.53 -1.65 6.56
CA LEU A 115 -7.34 -1.88 7.38
C LEU A 115 -7.69 -2.08 8.86
N LYS A 116 -8.60 -1.28 9.40
CA LYS A 116 -9.10 -1.44 10.78
C LYS A 116 -9.80 -2.78 11.00
N GLY A 117 -10.52 -3.29 10.00
CA GLY A 117 -11.11 -4.62 10.03
C GLY A 117 -10.07 -5.75 10.18
N HIS A 118 -8.82 -5.47 9.82
CA HIS A 118 -7.67 -6.38 10.00
C HIS A 118 -6.73 -5.93 11.12
N ASP A 119 -7.24 -5.15 12.08
CA ASP A 119 -6.51 -4.66 13.25
C ASP A 119 -5.28 -3.78 12.90
N ILE A 120 -5.35 -3.06 11.79
CA ILE A 120 -4.35 -2.09 11.36
C ILE A 120 -4.95 -0.68 11.46
N GLU A 121 -4.35 0.18 12.28
CA GLU A 121 -4.70 1.60 12.37
C GLU A 121 -3.65 2.43 11.65
N PRO A 122 -3.88 2.81 10.37
CA PRO A 122 -2.87 3.51 9.59
C PRO A 122 -2.69 4.94 10.09
N LYS A 123 -1.43 5.34 10.31
CA LYS A 123 -1.04 6.72 10.66
C LYS A 123 -0.49 7.49 9.48
N VAL A 124 -0.20 6.79 8.40
CA VAL A 124 0.40 7.32 7.18
C VAL A 124 -0.47 6.93 6.00
N PHE A 125 -0.64 7.87 5.09
CA PHE A 125 -1.28 7.67 3.78
C PHE A 125 -0.33 8.17 2.69
N PHE A 126 -0.25 7.43 1.60
CA PHE A 126 0.35 7.91 0.36
C PHE A 126 -0.40 7.37 -0.85
N CYS A 127 -0.52 8.22 -1.86
CA CYS A 127 -1.24 7.88 -3.08
C CYS A 127 -0.50 6.83 -3.89
N SER A 128 -1.25 5.99 -4.59
CA SER A 128 -0.76 5.19 -5.70
C SER A 128 -0.54 6.09 -6.94
N PHE A 129 0.51 5.85 -7.69
CA PHE A 129 0.84 6.46 -9.00
C PHE A 129 1.14 7.96 -9.03
N THR A 130 0.99 8.69 -7.94
CA THR A 130 1.28 10.13 -7.91
C THR A 130 2.00 10.51 -6.63
N TYR A 131 2.97 11.42 -6.79
CA TYR A 131 3.49 12.18 -5.66
C TYR A 131 2.68 13.47 -5.56
N ILE A 132 2.06 13.68 -4.44
CA ILE A 132 1.39 14.93 -4.09
C ILE A 132 2.46 15.98 -3.80
#